data_d5b0d138b2d1b6baf3328e1f19aa3fbe
#
_entry.id   d5b0d138b2d1b6baf3328e1f19aa3fbe
#
_cell.length_a   1.000
_cell.length_b   1.000
_cell.length_c   1.000
_cell.angle_alpha   90.00
_cell.angle_beta   90.00
_cell.angle_gamma   90.00
#
_symmetry.space_group_name_H-M   'P 1'
#
loop_
_entity.id
_entity.type
_entity.pdbx_description
1 polymer ?
#
loop_
_entity_poly.entity_id
_entity_poly.type
_entity_poly.pdbx_seq_one_letter_code
_entity_poly.pdbx_strand_id
1 'polypeptide(L)'
;MFNHVTVLLNEAVEGLNVKPDGIYVDCTLGGAGHSSLILKQLTTGHLYCFDQDIHAIEAARERLEKIGNQFTIIQSNFKNLKSELHLRGVEHVDGILFDLGVSSPQFDDGARGFSYNYDARLDMRMNPEASLDAHYIVNHYSYEQLVEILYKYADEKFAKQIITLNDHLKKMNAYVGLSNKTDFFKILS
;
A
#
# COMPACT_ATOMS: atom_id res chain seq x y z
N MET A 1 10.44 19.02 -3.14
CA MET A 1 10.25 18.37 -4.46
C MET A 1 10.59 16.90 -4.25
N PHE A 2 9.58 16.02 -4.16
CA PHE A 2 9.79 14.60 -3.91
C PHE A 2 10.43 13.96 -5.15
N ASN A 3 11.66 13.48 -5.01
CA ASN A 3 12.36 12.73 -6.05
C ASN A 3 12.13 11.22 -5.79
N HIS A 4 10.89 10.77 -5.94
CA HIS A 4 10.58 9.35 -5.86
C HIS A 4 10.99 8.70 -7.18
N VAL A 5 12.02 7.88 -7.14
CA VAL A 5 12.41 7.04 -8.28
C VAL A 5 11.56 5.77 -8.23
N THR A 6 10.70 5.60 -9.21
CA THR A 6 9.88 4.39 -9.36
C THR A 6 10.79 3.19 -9.65
N VAL A 7 10.64 2.13 -8.89
CA VAL A 7 11.46 0.92 -9.00
C VAL A 7 11.16 0.19 -10.31
N LEU A 8 12.19 -0.23 -11.04
CA LEU A 8 12.09 -0.99 -12.30
C LEU A 8 11.11 -0.37 -13.31
N LEU A 9 11.05 0.98 -13.37
CA LEU A 9 10.05 1.72 -14.14
C LEU A 9 10.00 1.28 -15.61
N ASN A 10 11.14 1.23 -16.27
CA ASN A 10 11.21 0.89 -17.69
C ASN A 10 10.98 -0.60 -17.91
N GLU A 11 11.66 -1.42 -17.13
CA GLU A 11 11.61 -2.88 -17.23
C GLU A 11 10.19 -3.42 -17.00
N ALA A 12 9.47 -2.88 -16.03
CA ALA A 12 8.10 -3.29 -15.74
C ALA A 12 7.14 -2.91 -16.88
N VAL A 13 7.27 -1.70 -17.43
CA VAL A 13 6.40 -1.24 -18.53
C VAL A 13 6.78 -1.88 -19.87
N GLU A 14 8.07 -2.12 -20.12
CA GLU A 14 8.53 -2.92 -21.28
C GLU A 14 7.98 -4.36 -21.21
N GLY A 15 8.01 -4.97 -20.02
CA GLY A 15 7.44 -6.30 -19.79
C GLY A 15 5.94 -6.40 -20.04
N LEU A 16 5.18 -5.31 -19.87
CA LEU A 16 3.75 -5.25 -20.22
C LEU A 16 3.53 -5.25 -21.74
N ASN A 17 4.52 -4.90 -22.55
CA ASN A 17 4.43 -4.79 -24.00
C ASN A 17 3.20 -3.98 -24.45
N VAL A 18 3.16 -2.73 -24.00
CA VAL A 18 1.97 -1.85 -24.12
C VAL A 18 1.60 -1.60 -25.58
N LYS A 19 0.38 -1.97 -25.95
CA LYS A 19 -0.22 -1.69 -27.27
C LYS A 19 -1.00 -0.39 -27.20
N PRO A 20 -0.96 0.46 -28.26
CA PRO A 20 -1.62 1.76 -28.27
C PRO A 20 -3.13 1.73 -28.06
N ASP A 21 -3.78 0.63 -28.38
CA ASP A 21 -5.24 0.38 -28.29
C ASP A 21 -5.62 -0.57 -27.16
N GLY A 22 -4.64 -1.06 -26.37
CA GLY A 22 -4.83 -2.03 -25.30
C GLY A 22 -5.45 -1.46 -24.02
N ILE A 23 -5.94 -2.35 -23.18
CA ILE A 23 -6.50 -2.04 -21.87
C ILE A 23 -5.55 -2.55 -20.79
N TYR A 24 -5.09 -1.66 -19.93
CA TYR A 24 -4.12 -1.98 -18.87
C TYR A 24 -4.62 -1.59 -17.49
N VAL A 25 -4.10 -2.26 -16.48
CA VAL A 25 -4.41 -1.97 -15.08
C VAL A 25 -3.11 -1.78 -14.31
N ASP A 26 -3.01 -0.66 -13.59
CA ASP A 26 -2.03 -0.44 -12.55
C ASP A 26 -2.72 -0.58 -11.18
N CYS A 27 -2.40 -1.65 -10.46
CA CYS A 27 -3.01 -1.98 -9.17
C CYS A 27 -2.42 -1.20 -7.99
N THR A 28 -1.39 -0.40 -8.24
CA THR A 28 -0.56 0.29 -7.25
C THR A 28 -0.14 1.66 -7.77
N LEU A 29 -1.14 2.51 -8.02
CA LEU A 29 -0.95 3.82 -8.66
C LEU A 29 0.15 4.67 -8.02
N GLY A 30 0.15 4.78 -6.67
CA GLY A 30 1.14 5.54 -5.92
C GLY A 30 1.39 6.93 -6.51
N GLY A 31 2.66 7.26 -6.78
CA GLY A 31 3.05 8.51 -7.44
C GLY A 31 2.87 8.54 -8.96
N ALA A 32 2.16 7.55 -9.52
CA ALA A 32 1.87 7.41 -10.96
C ALA A 32 3.11 7.30 -11.87
N GLY A 33 4.20 6.72 -11.38
CA GLY A 33 5.39 6.54 -12.20
C GLY A 33 5.16 5.60 -13.37
N HIS A 34 4.79 4.35 -13.08
CA HIS A 34 4.45 3.34 -14.08
C HIS A 34 3.25 3.76 -14.92
N SER A 35 2.16 4.20 -14.28
CA SER A 35 0.95 4.70 -14.94
C SER A 35 1.24 5.80 -15.96
N SER A 36 2.16 6.73 -15.64
CA SER A 36 2.57 7.80 -16.55
C SER A 36 3.25 7.27 -17.82
N LEU A 37 4.09 6.24 -17.68
CA LEU A 37 4.81 5.66 -18.80
C LEU A 37 3.91 4.78 -19.66
N ILE A 38 2.96 4.06 -19.06
CA ILE A 38 1.91 3.31 -19.77
C ILE A 38 1.02 4.27 -20.56
N LEU A 39 0.48 5.33 -19.90
CA LEU A 39 -0.43 6.28 -20.51
C LEU A 39 0.16 7.00 -21.72
N LYS A 40 1.46 7.31 -21.71
CA LYS A 40 2.17 7.90 -22.87
C LYS A 40 2.19 7.01 -24.11
N GLN A 41 2.01 5.71 -23.97
CA GLN A 41 2.01 4.76 -25.08
C GLN A 41 0.61 4.47 -25.61
N LEU A 42 -0.44 4.85 -24.87
CA LEU A 42 -1.82 4.66 -25.28
C LEU A 42 -2.29 5.78 -26.24
N THR A 43 -3.07 5.39 -27.23
CA THR A 43 -3.75 6.33 -28.16
C THR A 43 -5.27 6.19 -28.07
N THR A 44 -5.79 4.98 -28.31
CA THR A 44 -7.22 4.63 -28.23
C THR A 44 -7.53 3.64 -27.10
N GLY A 45 -6.48 3.08 -26.48
CA GLY A 45 -6.57 2.19 -25.33
C GLY A 45 -6.96 2.91 -24.05
N HIS A 46 -6.97 2.18 -22.93
CA HIS A 46 -7.36 2.76 -21.64
C HIS A 46 -6.55 2.19 -20.48
N LEU A 47 -6.25 3.03 -19.50
CA LEU A 47 -5.54 2.66 -18.26
C LEU A 47 -6.46 2.80 -17.06
N TYR A 48 -6.65 1.70 -16.32
CA TYR A 48 -7.32 1.69 -15.02
C TYR A 48 -6.29 1.68 -13.92
N CYS A 49 -6.36 2.64 -12.99
CA CYS A 49 -5.40 2.81 -11.91
C CYS A 49 -6.09 2.61 -10.56
N PHE A 50 -5.56 1.73 -9.72
CA PHE A 50 -6.09 1.47 -8.38
C PHE A 50 -5.16 2.04 -7.32
N ASP A 51 -5.74 2.68 -6.32
CA ASP A 51 -5.09 2.98 -5.05
C ASP A 51 -6.13 3.07 -3.93
N GLN A 52 -5.70 2.86 -2.69
CA GLN A 52 -6.51 3.03 -1.49
C GLN A 52 -6.26 4.37 -0.81
N ASP A 53 -5.09 4.98 -1.08
CA ASP A 53 -4.65 6.21 -0.44
C ASP A 53 -5.12 7.43 -1.23
N ILE A 54 -6.05 8.18 -0.66
CA ILE A 54 -6.59 9.38 -1.31
C ILE A 54 -5.51 10.42 -1.64
N HIS A 55 -4.47 10.53 -0.80
CA HIS A 55 -3.38 11.48 -1.03
C HIS A 55 -2.53 11.09 -2.25
N ALA A 56 -2.30 9.77 -2.44
CA ALA A 56 -1.64 9.28 -3.65
C ALA A 56 -2.50 9.54 -4.89
N ILE A 57 -3.81 9.29 -4.80
CA ILE A 57 -4.76 9.51 -5.90
C ILE A 57 -4.78 10.97 -6.36
N GLU A 58 -4.85 11.92 -5.43
CA GLU A 58 -4.87 13.36 -5.76
C GLU A 58 -3.58 13.79 -6.48
N ALA A 59 -2.42 13.42 -5.94
CA ALA A 59 -1.14 13.73 -6.55
C ALA A 59 -0.94 13.06 -7.93
N ALA A 60 -1.39 11.80 -8.06
CA ALA A 60 -1.32 11.05 -9.31
C ALA A 60 -2.22 11.63 -10.40
N ARG A 61 -3.43 12.06 -10.05
CA ARG A 61 -4.39 12.67 -10.97
C ARG A 61 -3.81 13.87 -11.71
N GLU A 62 -3.25 14.83 -10.97
CA GLU A 62 -2.62 16.02 -11.55
C GLU A 62 -1.50 15.68 -12.54
N ARG A 63 -0.77 14.60 -12.25
CA ARG A 63 0.32 14.13 -13.10
C ARG A 63 -0.19 13.47 -14.38
N LEU A 64 -1.20 12.63 -14.28
CA LEU A 64 -1.76 11.88 -15.42
C LEU A 64 -2.53 12.80 -16.37
N GLU A 65 -3.30 13.77 -15.86
CA GLU A 65 -4.06 14.75 -16.67
C GLU A 65 -3.16 15.58 -17.58
N LYS A 66 -1.89 15.79 -17.21
CA LYS A 66 -0.89 16.49 -18.07
C LYS A 66 -0.39 15.62 -19.24
N ILE A 67 -0.67 14.33 -19.21
CA ILE A 67 -0.19 13.35 -20.22
C ILE A 67 -1.32 13.00 -21.20
N GLY A 68 -2.52 12.76 -20.68
CA GLY A 68 -3.67 12.35 -21.48
C GLY A 68 -4.92 12.16 -20.64
N ASN A 69 -6.00 11.73 -21.30
CA ASN A 69 -7.30 11.49 -20.66
C ASN A 69 -7.76 10.03 -20.75
N GLN A 70 -6.96 9.16 -21.33
CA GLN A 70 -7.28 7.73 -21.50
C GLN A 70 -6.99 6.94 -20.22
N PHE A 71 -7.44 7.44 -19.07
CA PHE A 71 -7.30 6.75 -17.80
C PHE A 71 -8.50 6.91 -16.88
N THR A 72 -8.66 5.98 -15.97
CA THR A 72 -9.65 6.02 -14.87
C THR A 72 -8.98 5.65 -13.57
N ILE A 73 -9.05 6.53 -12.56
CA ILE A 73 -8.56 6.21 -11.21
C ILE A 73 -9.74 5.66 -10.39
N ILE A 74 -9.48 4.54 -9.71
CA ILE A 74 -10.43 3.80 -8.89
C ILE A 74 -9.90 3.77 -7.47
N GLN A 75 -10.54 4.50 -6.54
CA GLN A 75 -10.22 4.44 -5.13
C GLN A 75 -10.75 3.14 -4.54
N SER A 76 -9.99 2.09 -4.64
CA SER A 76 -10.36 0.75 -4.15
C SER A 76 -9.12 -0.08 -3.89
N ASN A 77 -9.27 -1.10 -3.02
CA ASN A 77 -8.27 -2.14 -2.90
C ASN A 77 -8.31 -3.03 -4.15
N PHE A 78 -7.16 -3.39 -4.70
CA PHE A 78 -7.05 -4.25 -5.88
C PHE A 78 -7.64 -5.66 -5.68
N LYS A 79 -7.93 -6.09 -4.43
CA LYS A 79 -8.75 -7.29 -4.18
C LYS A 79 -10.11 -7.24 -4.88
N ASN A 80 -10.62 -6.03 -5.12
CA ASN A 80 -11.89 -5.78 -5.80
C ASN A 80 -11.73 -5.58 -7.32
N LEU A 81 -10.52 -5.78 -7.88
CA LEU A 81 -10.17 -5.51 -9.27
C LEU A 81 -11.23 -6.05 -10.23
N LYS A 82 -11.58 -7.33 -10.12
CA LYS A 82 -12.55 -7.98 -11.02
C LYS A 82 -13.92 -7.30 -10.98
N SER A 83 -14.45 -7.04 -9.79
CA SER A 83 -15.76 -6.38 -9.63
C SER A 83 -15.75 -4.94 -10.12
N GLU A 84 -14.69 -4.19 -9.84
CA GLU A 84 -14.56 -2.79 -10.25
C GLU A 84 -14.43 -2.63 -11.77
N LEU A 85 -13.71 -3.53 -12.44
CA LEU A 85 -13.60 -3.55 -13.90
C LEU A 85 -14.92 -3.98 -14.54
N HIS A 86 -15.57 -5.02 -14.01
CA HIS A 86 -16.86 -5.49 -14.51
C HIS A 86 -17.96 -4.42 -14.42
N LEU A 87 -18.01 -3.65 -13.34
CA LEU A 87 -18.93 -2.49 -13.19
C LEU A 87 -18.73 -1.42 -14.27
N ARG A 88 -17.56 -1.38 -14.90
CA ARG A 88 -17.20 -0.45 -15.99
C ARG A 88 -17.28 -1.08 -17.38
N GLY A 89 -17.83 -2.29 -17.48
CA GLY A 89 -18.00 -3.02 -18.72
C GLY A 89 -16.68 -3.60 -19.28
N VAL A 90 -15.67 -3.76 -18.44
CA VAL A 90 -14.36 -4.30 -18.85
C VAL A 90 -14.31 -5.79 -18.49
N GLU A 91 -14.36 -6.63 -19.53
CA GLU A 91 -14.31 -8.10 -19.41
C GLU A 91 -12.89 -8.65 -19.54
N HIS A 92 -12.02 -7.95 -20.27
CA HIS A 92 -10.66 -8.39 -20.56
C HIS A 92 -9.69 -7.22 -20.47
N VAL A 93 -8.44 -7.50 -20.08
CA VAL A 93 -7.34 -6.54 -20.06
C VAL A 93 -6.12 -7.17 -20.73
N ASP A 94 -5.27 -6.35 -21.36
CA ASP A 94 -4.04 -6.80 -22.05
C ASP A 94 -2.87 -6.97 -21.06
N GLY A 95 -2.90 -6.26 -19.93
CA GLY A 95 -1.87 -6.39 -18.91
C GLY A 95 -2.27 -5.78 -17.57
N ILE A 96 -1.68 -6.34 -16.51
CA ILE A 96 -1.89 -5.88 -15.12
C ILE A 96 -0.52 -5.71 -14.47
N LEU A 97 -0.32 -4.57 -13.82
CA LEU A 97 0.89 -4.25 -13.08
C LEU A 97 0.59 -4.21 -11.58
N PHE A 98 1.48 -4.81 -10.80
CA PHE A 98 1.53 -4.75 -9.34
C PHE A 98 2.93 -4.34 -8.89
N ASP A 99 3.06 -3.19 -8.26
CA ASP A 99 4.27 -2.74 -7.54
C ASP A 99 3.97 -2.77 -6.05
N LEU A 100 4.08 -3.99 -5.47
CA LEU A 100 3.63 -4.26 -4.10
C LEU A 100 4.61 -3.72 -3.08
N GLY A 101 4.12 -2.94 -2.14
CA GLY A 101 4.92 -2.42 -1.04
C GLY A 101 4.37 -1.12 -0.47
N VAL A 102 5.20 -0.49 0.36
CA VAL A 102 4.94 0.82 0.95
C VAL A 102 5.64 1.88 0.13
N SER A 103 4.97 2.98 -0.19
CA SER A 103 5.56 4.09 -0.95
C SER A 103 6.48 4.96 -0.08
N SER A 104 7.47 5.64 -0.71
CA SER A 104 8.35 6.56 0.02
C SER A 104 7.59 7.64 0.79
N PRO A 105 6.55 8.31 0.25
CA PRO A 105 5.75 9.26 1.02
C PRO A 105 5.12 8.67 2.29
N GLN A 106 4.73 7.39 2.27
CA GLN A 106 4.19 6.71 3.46
C GLN A 106 5.26 6.47 4.52
N PHE A 107 6.53 6.23 4.12
CA PHE A 107 7.64 6.13 5.06
C PHE A 107 8.10 7.50 5.59
N ASP A 108 8.10 8.53 4.75
CA ASP A 108 8.60 9.86 5.08
C ASP A 108 7.64 10.61 6.00
N ASP A 109 6.33 10.34 5.90
CA ASP A 109 5.33 10.86 6.83
C ASP A 109 5.29 10.00 8.09
N GLY A 110 5.94 10.46 9.16
CA GLY A 110 5.96 9.77 10.45
C GLY A 110 4.58 9.48 11.02
N ALA A 111 3.57 10.33 10.77
CA ALA A 111 2.20 10.17 11.26
C ALA A 111 1.50 8.94 10.67
N ARG A 112 1.92 8.46 9.48
CA ARG A 112 1.43 7.25 8.84
C ARG A 112 1.85 5.96 9.55
N GLY A 113 2.83 6.03 10.43
CA GLY A 113 3.24 4.91 11.27
C GLY A 113 4.05 3.79 10.58
N PHE A 114 4.50 3.94 9.33
CA PHE A 114 5.28 2.93 8.62
C PHE A 114 6.77 2.92 8.96
N SER A 115 7.37 4.07 9.31
CA SER A 115 8.78 4.17 9.62
C SER A 115 9.05 4.08 11.13
N TYR A 116 10.03 3.31 11.58
CA TYR A 116 10.41 3.27 13.01
C TYR A 116 11.31 4.45 13.42
N ASN A 117 11.75 5.28 12.46
CA ASN A 117 12.58 6.46 12.73
C ASN A 117 11.82 7.61 13.42
N TYR A 118 10.49 7.56 13.42
CA TYR A 118 9.64 8.57 14.03
C TYR A 118 8.84 7.97 15.17
N ASP A 119 8.81 8.66 16.31
CA ASP A 119 7.93 8.30 17.42
C ASP A 119 6.51 8.79 17.11
N ALA A 120 5.70 7.91 16.58
CA ALA A 120 4.34 8.18 16.17
C ALA A 120 3.41 7.00 16.47
N ARG A 121 2.10 7.23 16.39
CA ARG A 121 1.10 6.16 16.54
C ARG A 121 1.40 5.02 15.55
N LEU A 122 1.23 3.79 15.98
CA LEU A 122 1.33 2.59 15.15
C LEU A 122 0.06 2.46 14.29
N ASP A 123 -0.05 3.30 13.25
CA ASP A 123 -1.21 3.34 12.36
C ASP A 123 -1.09 2.29 11.25
N MET A 124 -0.17 2.47 10.31
CA MET A 124 0.15 1.57 9.19
C MET A 124 -1.02 1.27 8.23
N ARG A 125 -2.07 2.10 8.21
CA ARG A 125 -3.17 1.93 7.26
C ARG A 125 -2.77 2.43 5.86
N MET A 126 -2.92 1.59 4.84
CA MET A 126 -2.80 2.02 3.45
C MET A 126 -3.94 2.99 3.08
N ASN A 127 -5.17 2.65 3.47
CA ASN A 127 -6.31 3.56 3.41
C ASN A 127 -6.45 4.29 4.76
N PRO A 128 -6.18 5.60 4.84
CA PRO A 128 -6.31 6.36 6.10
C PRO A 128 -7.73 6.37 6.69
N GLU A 129 -8.75 6.14 5.85
CA GLU A 129 -10.16 6.11 6.27
C GLU A 129 -10.60 4.74 6.82
N ALA A 130 -9.76 3.70 6.70
CA ALA A 130 -10.07 2.38 7.23
C ALA A 130 -10.18 2.42 8.76
N SER A 131 -11.11 1.65 9.33
CA SER A 131 -11.31 1.59 10.78
C SER A 131 -10.24 0.78 11.50
N LEU A 132 -9.61 -0.19 10.83
CA LEU A 132 -8.62 -1.10 11.41
C LEU A 132 -7.21 -0.59 11.18
N ASP A 133 -6.50 -0.24 12.25
CA ASP A 133 -5.10 0.14 12.26
C ASP A 133 -4.21 -0.91 12.96
N ALA A 134 -2.91 -0.81 12.80
CA ALA A 134 -1.97 -1.74 13.43
C ALA A 134 -1.96 -1.62 14.95
N HIS A 135 -2.22 -0.44 15.51
CA HIS A 135 -2.35 -0.25 16.95
C HIS A 135 -3.50 -1.07 17.53
N TYR A 136 -4.65 -1.09 16.85
CA TYR A 136 -5.79 -1.94 17.27
C TYR A 136 -5.41 -3.42 17.21
N ILE A 137 -4.80 -3.87 16.10
CA ILE A 137 -4.39 -5.27 15.92
C ILE A 137 -3.49 -5.72 17.05
N VAL A 138 -2.39 -4.99 17.32
CA VAL A 138 -1.40 -5.37 18.35
C VAL A 138 -2.01 -5.42 19.75
N ASN A 139 -3.02 -4.59 20.04
CA ASN A 139 -3.61 -4.49 21.38
C ASN A 139 -4.81 -5.41 21.62
N HIS A 140 -5.53 -5.81 20.56
CA HIS A 140 -6.82 -6.50 20.71
C HIS A 140 -6.87 -7.89 20.10
N TYR A 141 -5.97 -8.23 19.17
CA TYR A 141 -5.93 -9.58 18.61
C TYR A 141 -5.41 -10.58 19.63
N SER A 142 -5.87 -11.85 19.51
CA SER A 142 -5.40 -12.93 20.38
C SER A 142 -3.93 -13.28 20.11
N TYR A 143 -3.32 -13.96 21.07
CA TYR A 143 -1.95 -14.48 20.93
C TYR A 143 -1.78 -15.27 19.62
N GLU A 144 -2.71 -16.20 19.34
CA GLU A 144 -2.68 -17.05 18.16
C GLU A 144 -2.77 -16.26 16.86
N GLN A 145 -3.66 -15.27 16.81
CA GLN A 145 -3.82 -14.39 15.65
C GLN A 145 -2.55 -13.57 15.38
N LEU A 146 -1.94 -13.01 16.42
CA LEU A 146 -0.71 -12.23 16.28
C LEU A 146 0.47 -13.11 15.86
N VAL A 147 0.61 -14.31 16.44
CA VAL A 147 1.63 -15.29 16.04
C VAL A 147 1.44 -15.69 14.57
N GLU A 148 0.20 -15.96 14.14
CA GLU A 148 -0.11 -16.29 12.74
C GLU A 148 0.30 -15.16 11.79
N ILE A 149 -0.01 -13.91 12.13
CA ILE A 149 0.37 -12.73 11.33
C ILE A 149 1.88 -12.67 11.14
N LEU A 150 2.65 -12.81 12.22
CA LEU A 150 4.11 -12.74 12.14
C LEU A 150 4.70 -13.91 11.35
N TYR A 151 4.19 -15.13 11.52
CA TYR A 151 4.63 -16.27 10.72
C TYR A 151 4.27 -16.14 9.24
N LYS A 152 3.03 -15.75 8.95
CA LYS A 152 2.48 -15.81 7.60
C LYS A 152 2.92 -14.66 6.70
N TYR A 153 3.13 -13.47 7.29
CA TYR A 153 3.37 -12.25 6.53
C TYR A 153 4.74 -11.62 6.77
N ALA A 154 5.46 -12.01 7.82
CA ALA A 154 6.78 -11.48 8.11
C ALA A 154 7.88 -12.56 8.13
N ASP A 155 7.55 -13.84 7.88
CA ASP A 155 8.47 -14.98 7.99
C ASP A 155 9.24 -15.02 9.32
N GLU A 156 8.61 -14.50 10.41
CA GLU A 156 9.27 -14.30 11.68
C GLU A 156 9.35 -15.62 12.48
N LYS A 157 10.56 -16.17 12.61
CA LYS A 157 10.82 -17.46 13.30
C LYS A 157 10.57 -17.40 14.81
N PHE A 158 10.75 -16.22 15.41
CA PHE A 158 10.57 -15.98 16.84
C PHE A 158 9.20 -15.39 17.19
N ALA A 159 8.22 -15.50 16.28
CA ALA A 159 6.89 -14.95 16.44
C ALA A 159 6.26 -15.24 17.81
N LYS A 160 6.37 -16.47 18.30
CA LYS A 160 5.85 -16.87 19.61
C LYS A 160 6.50 -16.10 20.76
N GLN A 161 7.83 -16.00 20.75
CA GLN A 161 8.60 -15.29 21.79
C GLN A 161 8.26 -13.80 21.77
N ILE A 162 8.19 -13.18 20.59
CA ILE A 162 7.85 -11.79 20.42
C ILE A 162 6.46 -11.49 20.99
N ILE A 163 5.45 -12.30 20.64
CA ILE A 163 4.08 -12.07 21.14
C ILE A 163 3.96 -12.37 22.63
N THR A 164 4.68 -13.37 23.16
CA THR A 164 4.74 -13.60 24.60
C THR A 164 5.31 -12.38 25.34
N LEU A 165 6.37 -11.76 24.82
CA LEU A 165 6.93 -10.54 25.37
C LEU A 165 5.96 -9.36 25.28
N ASN A 166 5.30 -9.18 24.14
CA ASN A 166 4.26 -8.18 23.97
C ASN A 166 3.12 -8.31 24.99
N ASP A 167 2.65 -9.54 25.25
CA ASP A 167 1.63 -9.80 26.27
C ASP A 167 2.09 -9.52 27.71
N HIS A 168 3.35 -9.82 28.02
CA HIS A 168 3.94 -9.44 29.31
C HIS A 168 4.00 -7.93 29.47
N LEU A 169 4.40 -7.21 28.43
CA LEU A 169 4.47 -5.74 28.44
C LEU A 169 3.09 -5.10 28.53
N LYS A 170 2.09 -5.63 27.85
CA LYS A 170 0.69 -5.18 28.03
C LYS A 170 0.25 -5.33 29.49
N LYS A 171 0.58 -6.44 30.16
CA LYS A 171 0.25 -6.68 31.56
C LYS A 171 1.01 -5.73 32.50
N MET A 172 2.28 -5.44 32.21
CA MET A 172 3.08 -4.46 32.98
C MET A 172 2.59 -3.05 32.72
N ASN A 173 2.22 -2.72 31.48
CA ASN A 173 1.71 -1.41 31.02
C ASN A 173 0.21 -1.23 31.25
N ALA A 174 -0.49 -2.17 31.88
CA ALA A 174 -1.80 -1.87 32.46
C ALA A 174 -1.74 -0.65 33.41
N TYR A 175 -0.53 -0.22 33.80
CA TYR A 175 -0.22 1.02 34.51
C TYR A 175 0.28 2.16 33.60
N VAL A 176 0.82 1.88 32.38
CA VAL A 176 1.34 2.90 31.43
C VAL A 176 1.09 2.36 30.03
N GLY A 177 -0.01 2.74 29.39
CA GLY A 177 -0.39 2.20 28.08
C GLY A 177 0.73 2.29 27.03
N LEU A 178 0.90 1.23 26.23
CA LEU A 178 1.68 1.27 24.97
C LEU A 178 1.03 2.28 24.04
N SER A 179 1.41 3.53 24.18
CA SER A 179 0.76 4.63 23.47
C SER A 179 1.40 4.94 22.13
N ASN A 180 2.62 4.44 21.91
CA ASN A 180 3.39 4.75 20.72
C ASN A 180 4.20 3.56 20.19
N LYS A 181 4.73 3.75 19.01
CA LYS A 181 5.48 2.80 18.20
C LYS A 181 6.85 2.44 18.78
N THR A 182 7.51 3.39 19.43
CA THR A 182 8.83 3.22 20.05
C THR A 182 8.80 2.11 21.09
N ASP A 183 7.70 1.97 21.82
CA ASP A 183 7.53 0.93 22.83
C ASP A 183 7.41 -0.46 22.20
N PHE A 184 6.72 -0.56 21.05
CA PHE A 184 6.59 -1.82 20.33
C PHE A 184 7.92 -2.27 19.69
N PHE A 185 8.67 -1.35 19.08
CA PHE A 185 9.95 -1.69 18.42
C PHE A 185 11.11 -1.89 19.38
N LYS A 186 11.12 -1.28 20.56
CA LYS A 186 12.08 -1.62 21.64
C LYS A 186 11.97 -3.06 22.13
N ILE A 187 10.84 -3.72 21.86
CA ILE A 187 10.61 -5.12 22.16
C ILE A 187 11.27 -6.01 21.11
N LEU A 188 11.40 -5.53 19.87
CA LEU A 188 11.91 -6.29 18.73
C LEU A 188 13.42 -6.10 18.50
N SER A 189 14.05 -5.16 19.19
CA SER A 189 15.49 -4.90 19.15
C SER A 189 16.23 -5.53 20.32
#